data_0ecb81288c2193625405a355e78dcdf7
#
_entry.id   0ecb81288c2193625405a355e78dcdf7
#
_cell.length_a   1.000
_cell.length_b   1.000
_cell.length_c   1.000
_cell.angle_alpha   90.00
_cell.angle_beta   90.00
_cell.angle_gamma   90.00
#
_symmetry.space_group_name_H-M   'P 1'
#
loop_
_entity.id
_entity.type
_entity.pdbx_description
1 polymer ?
#
loop_
_entity_poly.entity_id
_entity_poly.type
_entity_poly.pdbx_seq_one_letter_code
_entity_poly.pdbx_strand_id
1 'polypeptide(L)'
;MNLDIETGVSIMKIAEKLDAGPVCNTYKINLENNLNALEIGEKLSSLAADKILENIDDILDDEAKFVEQDHSKATYASKIQKSEGKIDWSEAAQKIIGKINGLYPSPGAFFEHNGERYKILKVEIGNGFGNPGEVISNYLEIACGKNQSIKISEIQRQGKKPQNIGEFMLGSQIKKGIKI
;
A
#
# COMPACT_ATOMS: atom_id res chain seq x y z
N MET A 1 -2.91 0.12 3.74
CA MET A 1 -2.27 0.78 4.90
C MET A 1 -2.84 0.32 6.23
N ASN A 2 -4.13 0.00 6.30
CA ASN A 2 -4.78 -0.47 7.55
C ASN A 2 -4.46 -1.92 7.92
N LEU A 3 -3.77 -2.66 7.05
CA LEU A 3 -3.48 -4.09 7.21
C LEU A 3 -4.75 -4.95 7.17
N ASP A 4 -5.75 -4.52 6.39
CA ASP A 4 -6.93 -5.32 6.12
C ASP A 4 -6.54 -6.62 5.41
N ILE A 5 -7.23 -7.71 5.74
CA ILE A 5 -6.96 -9.05 5.17
C ILE A 5 -7.88 -9.38 3.99
N GLU A 6 -8.87 -8.54 3.73
CA GLU A 6 -9.90 -8.73 2.70
C GLU A 6 -10.21 -7.40 2.02
N THR A 7 -10.51 -7.45 0.73
CA THR A 7 -11.06 -6.34 -0.05
C THR A 7 -12.02 -6.89 -1.10
N GLY A 8 -12.61 -6.04 -1.94
CA GLY A 8 -13.54 -6.53 -2.97
C GLY A 8 -14.05 -5.43 -3.88
N VAL A 9 -14.95 -5.83 -4.76
CA VAL A 9 -15.70 -4.95 -5.66
C VAL A 9 -17.18 -5.10 -5.44
N SER A 10 -17.94 -4.02 -5.60
CA SER A 10 -19.39 -4.02 -5.54
C SER A 10 -19.98 -3.45 -6.83
N ILE A 11 -21.07 -4.07 -7.31
CA ILE A 11 -21.87 -3.54 -8.42
C ILE A 11 -22.99 -2.72 -7.81
N MET A 12 -23.02 -1.41 -8.11
CA MET A 12 -24.01 -0.50 -7.55
C MET A 12 -24.62 0.40 -8.62
N LYS A 13 -25.83 0.91 -8.38
CA LYS A 13 -26.44 1.97 -9.20
C LYS A 13 -25.79 3.31 -8.89
N ILE A 14 -25.65 4.15 -9.92
CA ILE A 14 -25.20 5.53 -9.74
C ILE A 14 -26.27 6.31 -8.98
N ALA A 15 -25.88 7.06 -7.99
CA ALA A 15 -26.73 7.96 -7.21
C ALA A 15 -26.13 9.37 -7.17
N GLU A 16 -26.89 10.36 -6.70
CA GLU A 16 -26.43 11.76 -6.60
C GLU A 16 -25.20 11.91 -5.70
N LYS A 17 -25.18 11.18 -4.58
CA LYS A 17 -24.04 11.14 -3.66
C LYS A 17 -23.04 10.09 -4.11
N LEU A 18 -21.75 10.44 -4.00
CA LEU A 18 -20.63 9.55 -4.35
C LEU A 18 -20.72 8.25 -3.53
N ASP A 19 -20.60 7.12 -4.23
CA ASP A 19 -20.57 5.75 -3.69
C ASP A 19 -21.75 5.37 -2.77
N ALA A 20 -22.89 6.06 -2.87
CA ALA A 20 -24.03 5.92 -1.98
C ALA A 20 -25.23 5.16 -2.60
N GLY A 21 -25.12 4.71 -3.85
CA GLY A 21 -26.20 4.02 -4.53
C GLY A 21 -26.45 2.60 -4.01
N PRO A 22 -27.63 2.03 -4.29
CA PRO A 22 -27.96 0.68 -3.88
C PRO A 22 -27.08 -0.36 -4.59
N VAL A 23 -26.70 -1.41 -3.87
CA VAL A 23 -25.76 -2.46 -4.29
C VAL A 23 -26.52 -3.71 -4.72
N CYS A 24 -26.16 -4.24 -5.89
CA CYS A 24 -26.64 -5.52 -6.40
C CYS A 24 -25.82 -6.68 -5.77
N ASN A 25 -24.52 -6.68 -6.01
CA ASN A 25 -23.63 -7.76 -5.57
C ASN A 25 -22.30 -7.21 -5.06
N THR A 26 -21.69 -7.94 -4.12
CA THR A 26 -20.34 -7.67 -3.60
C THR A 26 -19.50 -8.95 -3.70
N TYR A 27 -18.33 -8.82 -4.30
CA TYR A 27 -17.37 -9.90 -4.50
C TYR A 27 -16.08 -9.60 -3.77
N LYS A 28 -15.66 -10.53 -2.92
CA LYS A 28 -14.53 -10.37 -2.02
C LYS A 28 -13.33 -11.17 -2.47
N ILE A 29 -12.14 -10.66 -2.19
CA ILE A 29 -10.88 -11.38 -2.33
C ILE A 29 -10.08 -11.26 -1.03
N ASN A 30 -9.39 -12.33 -0.67
CA ASN A 30 -8.40 -12.28 0.41
C ASN A 30 -7.13 -11.59 -0.08
N LEU A 31 -6.59 -10.72 0.76
CA LEU A 31 -5.31 -10.07 0.50
C LEU A 31 -4.17 -10.97 0.99
N GLU A 32 -3.34 -11.40 0.06
CA GLU A 32 -2.09 -12.06 0.38
C GLU A 32 -1.12 -11.07 1.04
N ASN A 33 -0.28 -11.56 1.94
CA ASN A 33 0.78 -10.75 2.53
C ASN A 33 1.70 -10.20 1.44
N ASN A 34 2.07 -8.93 1.56
CA ASN A 34 3.02 -8.22 0.70
C ASN A 34 2.53 -7.69 -0.65
N LEU A 35 1.25 -7.81 -1.00
CA LEU A 35 0.72 -7.12 -2.19
C LEU A 35 0.76 -5.60 -1.99
N ASN A 36 1.18 -4.88 -3.03
CA ASN A 36 1.12 -3.43 -3.06
C ASN A 36 -0.20 -2.93 -3.69
N ALA A 37 -0.46 -1.61 -3.60
CA ALA A 37 -1.71 -1.02 -4.07
C ALA A 37 -1.94 -1.19 -5.58
N LEU A 38 -0.87 -1.21 -6.39
CA LEU A 38 -0.98 -1.45 -7.84
C LEU A 38 -1.43 -2.89 -8.11
N GLU A 39 -0.79 -3.88 -7.50
CA GLU A 39 -1.12 -5.30 -7.66
C GLU A 39 -2.55 -5.61 -7.18
N ILE A 40 -2.97 -4.99 -6.06
CA ILE A 40 -4.34 -5.10 -5.57
C ILE A 40 -5.32 -4.47 -6.58
N GLY A 41 -5.00 -3.29 -7.12
CA GLY A 41 -5.80 -2.60 -8.13
C GLY A 41 -5.99 -3.44 -9.40
N GLU A 42 -4.94 -4.10 -9.89
CA GLU A 42 -5.00 -5.00 -11.04
C GLU A 42 -5.92 -6.21 -10.77
N LYS A 43 -5.77 -6.86 -9.61
CA LYS A 43 -6.65 -7.97 -9.20
C LYS A 43 -8.11 -7.55 -9.10
N LEU A 44 -8.39 -6.38 -8.51
CA LEU A 44 -9.75 -5.85 -8.39
C LEU A 44 -10.33 -5.44 -9.75
N SER A 45 -9.53 -4.88 -10.64
CA SER A 45 -9.96 -4.51 -12.00
C SER A 45 -10.37 -5.73 -12.82
N SER A 46 -9.57 -6.82 -12.76
CA SER A 46 -9.91 -8.07 -13.41
C SER A 46 -11.20 -8.68 -12.84
N LEU A 47 -11.29 -8.75 -11.50
CA LEU A 47 -12.49 -9.24 -10.83
C LEU A 47 -13.74 -8.42 -11.21
N ALA A 48 -13.62 -7.08 -11.25
CA ALA A 48 -14.73 -6.21 -11.63
C ALA A 48 -15.21 -6.47 -13.06
N ALA A 49 -14.28 -6.63 -14.01
CA ALA A 49 -14.59 -6.93 -15.40
C ALA A 49 -15.32 -8.27 -15.55
N ASP A 50 -14.83 -9.32 -14.90
CA ASP A 50 -15.46 -10.63 -14.95
C ASP A 50 -16.86 -10.59 -14.33
N LYS A 51 -17.00 -9.95 -13.15
CA LYS A 51 -18.25 -9.93 -12.41
C LYS A 51 -19.31 -9.02 -13.02
N ILE A 52 -18.96 -7.95 -13.71
CA ILE A 52 -19.96 -7.17 -14.45
C ILE A 52 -20.51 -7.97 -15.63
N LEU A 53 -19.67 -8.73 -16.35
CA LEU A 53 -20.12 -9.58 -17.46
C LEU A 53 -21.07 -10.69 -16.97
N GLU A 54 -20.82 -11.29 -15.80
CA GLU A 54 -21.70 -12.31 -15.20
C GLU A 54 -23.07 -11.76 -14.79
N ASN A 55 -23.20 -10.45 -14.52
CA ASN A 55 -24.40 -9.84 -13.96
C ASN A 55 -25.14 -8.92 -14.95
N ILE A 56 -24.56 -8.65 -16.13
CA ILE A 56 -25.08 -7.60 -17.00
C ILE A 56 -26.47 -7.94 -17.56
N ASP A 57 -26.74 -9.20 -17.87
CA ASP A 57 -28.03 -9.62 -18.41
C ASP A 57 -29.14 -9.45 -17.36
N ASP A 58 -28.93 -9.90 -16.11
CA ASP A 58 -29.87 -9.71 -15.01
C ASP A 58 -30.14 -8.22 -14.73
N ILE A 59 -29.11 -7.37 -14.90
CA ILE A 59 -29.25 -5.91 -14.74
C ILE A 59 -30.09 -5.29 -15.85
N LEU A 60 -29.89 -5.74 -17.10
CA LEU A 60 -30.62 -5.23 -18.27
C LEU A 60 -32.06 -5.69 -18.29
N ASP A 61 -32.33 -6.90 -17.80
CA ASP A 61 -33.67 -7.51 -17.76
C ASP A 61 -34.44 -7.12 -16.48
N ASP A 62 -33.90 -6.19 -15.65
CA ASP A 62 -34.48 -5.77 -14.35
C ASP A 62 -34.68 -6.92 -13.34
N GLU A 63 -33.96 -8.03 -13.49
CA GLU A 63 -33.99 -9.17 -12.56
C GLU A 63 -33.03 -8.99 -11.38
N ALA A 64 -32.00 -8.15 -11.53
CA ALA A 64 -31.02 -7.88 -10.47
C ALA A 64 -31.64 -7.12 -9.28
N LYS A 65 -31.46 -7.66 -8.08
CA LYS A 65 -31.96 -7.06 -6.84
C LYS A 65 -30.94 -6.09 -6.26
N PHE A 66 -31.31 -4.82 -6.20
CA PHE A 66 -30.51 -3.76 -5.59
C PHE A 66 -30.98 -3.46 -4.17
N VAL A 67 -30.05 -3.44 -3.22
CA VAL A 67 -30.31 -3.20 -1.80
C VAL A 67 -29.65 -1.89 -1.37
N GLU A 68 -30.42 -1.05 -0.68
CA GLU A 68 -29.89 0.22 -0.14
C GLU A 68 -28.77 -0.01 0.87
N GLN A 69 -27.76 0.86 0.81
CA GLN A 69 -26.65 0.81 1.75
C GLN A 69 -27.00 1.39 3.11
N ASP A 70 -26.44 0.83 4.17
CA ASP A 70 -26.55 1.39 5.52
C ASP A 70 -25.56 2.57 5.66
N HIS A 71 -26.05 3.77 5.45
CA HIS A 71 -25.25 5.00 5.50
C HIS A 71 -24.66 5.27 6.89
N SER A 72 -25.16 4.66 7.96
CA SER A 72 -24.58 4.79 9.31
C SER A 72 -23.21 4.11 9.42
N LYS A 73 -22.90 3.18 8.51
CA LYS A 73 -21.63 2.45 8.44
C LYS A 73 -20.63 3.05 7.43
N ALA A 74 -20.98 4.17 6.81
CA ALA A 74 -20.12 4.79 5.82
C ALA A 74 -18.76 5.17 6.42
N THR A 75 -17.69 4.85 5.69
CA THR A 75 -16.32 5.26 6.00
C THR A 75 -15.79 6.15 4.89
N TYR A 76 -14.91 7.08 5.23
CA TYR A 76 -14.39 8.05 4.27
C TYR A 76 -12.87 7.90 4.11
N ALA A 77 -12.42 7.77 2.86
CA ALA A 77 -11.01 7.78 2.50
C ALA A 77 -10.62 9.16 1.98
N SER A 78 -9.94 9.96 2.80
CA SER A 78 -9.44 11.26 2.40
C SER A 78 -8.33 11.14 1.35
N LYS A 79 -8.17 12.19 0.53
CA LYS A 79 -7.07 12.26 -0.42
C LYS A 79 -5.72 12.23 0.29
N ILE A 80 -4.89 11.25 -0.06
CA ILE A 80 -3.55 11.09 0.52
C ILE A 80 -2.65 12.26 0.12
N GLN A 81 -2.04 12.91 1.10
CA GLN A 81 -1.07 13.98 0.89
C GLN A 81 0.34 13.39 0.71
N LYS A 82 1.18 14.05 -0.09
CA LYS A 82 2.58 13.61 -0.30
C LYS A 82 3.39 13.52 1.00
N SER A 83 3.09 14.36 1.96
CA SER A 83 3.74 14.37 3.29
C SER A 83 3.45 13.12 4.11
N GLU A 84 2.29 12.49 3.91
CA GLU A 84 1.93 11.24 4.60
C GLU A 84 2.84 10.06 4.19
N GLY A 85 3.52 10.17 3.04
CA GLY A 85 4.52 9.21 2.60
C GLY A 85 5.79 9.17 3.46
N LYS A 86 6.05 10.17 4.31
CA LYS A 86 7.23 10.13 5.19
C LYS A 86 7.09 9.00 6.21
N ILE A 87 8.14 8.18 6.30
CA ILE A 87 8.17 7.04 7.21
C ILE A 87 8.48 7.51 8.63
N ASP A 88 7.71 7.04 9.58
CA ASP A 88 8.01 7.10 11.01
C ASP A 88 8.61 5.77 11.46
N TRP A 89 9.90 5.76 11.69
CA TRP A 89 10.63 4.56 12.09
C TRP A 89 10.28 4.05 13.49
N SER A 90 9.61 4.85 14.31
CA SER A 90 9.12 4.41 15.62
C SER A 90 7.93 3.45 15.55
N GLU A 91 7.28 3.34 14.39
CA GLU A 91 6.20 2.40 14.16
C GLU A 91 6.68 0.95 14.02
N ALA A 92 5.78 -0.01 14.22
CA ALA A 92 6.07 -1.42 14.02
C ALA A 92 6.35 -1.73 12.53
N ALA A 93 7.22 -2.69 12.25
CA ALA A 93 7.62 -3.07 10.90
C ALA A 93 6.43 -3.34 9.96
N GLN A 94 5.40 -4.05 10.43
CA GLN A 94 4.18 -4.33 9.65
C GLN A 94 3.45 -3.05 9.22
N LYS A 95 3.38 -2.04 10.08
CA LYS A 95 2.76 -0.75 9.75
C LYS A 95 3.56 0.00 8.68
N ILE A 96 4.88 0.00 8.81
CA ILE A 96 5.78 0.62 7.83
C ILE A 96 5.65 -0.08 6.48
N ILE A 97 5.65 -1.42 6.44
CA ILE A 97 5.42 -2.21 5.22
C ILE A 97 4.05 -1.90 4.62
N GLY A 98 3.00 -1.87 5.43
CA GLY A 98 1.65 -1.52 5.00
C GLY A 98 1.57 -0.11 4.39
N LYS A 99 2.33 0.86 4.94
CA LYS A 99 2.45 2.20 4.36
C LYS A 99 3.18 2.17 3.01
N ILE A 100 4.31 1.46 2.92
CA ILE A 100 5.09 1.33 1.68
C ILE A 100 4.24 0.72 0.58
N ASN A 101 3.61 -0.42 0.85
CA ASN A 101 2.78 -1.13 -0.11
C ASN A 101 1.52 -0.34 -0.49
N GLY A 102 0.85 0.27 0.48
CA GLY A 102 -0.38 1.03 0.26
C GLY A 102 -0.18 2.35 -0.49
N LEU A 103 1.04 2.91 -0.48
CA LEU A 103 1.38 4.13 -1.21
C LEU A 103 2.10 3.88 -2.54
N TYR A 104 2.40 2.63 -2.88
CA TYR A 104 3.06 2.26 -4.13
C TYR A 104 2.09 2.36 -5.33
N PRO A 105 2.50 2.85 -6.50
CA PRO A 105 3.80 3.51 -6.77
C PRO A 105 3.79 5.01 -6.44
N SER A 106 2.64 5.59 -6.16
CA SER A 106 2.45 7.02 -5.94
C SER A 106 1.41 7.28 -4.82
N PRO A 107 1.72 8.23 -3.91
CA PRO A 107 2.90 9.12 -3.87
C PRO A 107 4.20 8.40 -3.50
N GLY A 108 4.13 7.19 -2.92
CA GLY A 108 5.22 6.38 -2.43
C GLY A 108 5.66 6.77 -1.01
N ALA A 109 6.04 5.76 -0.23
CA ALA A 109 6.62 5.97 1.09
C ALA A 109 8.12 6.28 0.98
N PHE A 110 8.63 7.17 1.83
CA PHE A 110 10.00 7.67 1.72
C PHE A 110 10.59 8.05 3.08
N PHE A 111 11.90 8.09 3.10
CA PHE A 111 12.68 8.78 4.14
C PHE A 111 13.58 9.84 3.52
N GLU A 112 14.19 10.67 4.37
CA GLU A 112 15.11 11.73 3.94
C GLU A 112 16.47 11.53 4.62
N HIS A 113 17.53 11.68 3.85
CA HIS A 113 18.90 11.62 4.35
C HIS A 113 19.76 12.64 3.61
N ASN A 114 20.50 13.47 4.34
CA ASN A 114 21.35 14.55 3.80
C ASN A 114 20.61 15.47 2.80
N GLY A 115 19.35 15.81 3.08
CA GLY A 115 18.53 16.70 2.23
C GLY A 115 17.96 16.03 0.96
N GLU A 116 18.22 14.75 0.75
CA GLU A 116 17.67 13.99 -0.37
C GLU A 116 16.58 13.03 0.08
N ARG A 117 15.59 12.83 -0.79
CA ARG A 117 14.50 11.90 -0.57
C ARG A 117 14.79 10.55 -1.21
N TYR A 118 14.54 9.50 -0.45
CA TYR A 118 14.67 8.11 -0.86
C TYR A 118 13.32 7.41 -0.72
N LYS A 119 12.70 7.05 -1.84
CA LYS A 119 11.43 6.32 -1.88
C LYS A 119 11.74 4.83 -1.77
N ILE A 120 11.04 4.14 -0.87
CA ILE A 120 11.11 2.68 -0.74
C ILE A 120 10.06 2.08 -1.65
N LEU A 121 10.45 1.17 -2.53
CA LEU A 121 9.58 0.54 -3.51
C LEU A 121 9.25 -0.90 -3.15
N LYS A 122 10.22 -1.64 -2.60
CA LYS A 122 10.03 -3.01 -2.18
C LYS A 122 10.75 -3.30 -0.87
N VAL A 123 10.07 -4.03 0.00
CA VAL A 123 10.51 -4.26 1.37
C VAL A 123 10.00 -5.59 1.91
N GLU A 124 10.72 -6.17 2.85
CA GLU A 124 10.31 -7.34 3.61
C GLU A 124 10.64 -7.16 5.11
N ILE A 125 10.07 -8.02 5.95
CA ILE A 125 10.42 -8.05 7.38
C ILE A 125 11.88 -8.47 7.53
N GLY A 126 12.61 -7.70 8.35
CA GLY A 126 13.97 -8.03 8.77
C GLY A 126 13.99 -8.91 10.02
N ASN A 127 15.20 -9.36 10.37
CA ASN A 127 15.45 -10.16 11.58
C ASN A 127 16.34 -9.43 12.60
N GLY A 128 16.78 -8.22 12.24
CA GLY A 128 17.64 -7.42 13.11
C GLY A 128 16.83 -6.57 14.11
N PHE A 129 17.55 -5.95 15.00
CA PHE A 129 17.01 -5.01 16.00
C PHE A 129 18.01 -3.88 16.24
N GLY A 130 17.51 -2.75 16.71
CA GLY A 130 18.31 -1.55 16.95
C GLY A 130 17.42 -0.37 17.34
N ASN A 131 17.99 0.81 17.38
CA ASN A 131 17.21 2.02 17.61
C ASN A 131 16.38 2.37 16.36
N PRO A 132 15.10 2.79 16.50
CA PRO A 132 14.28 3.18 15.35
C PRO A 132 15.00 4.20 14.45
N GLY A 133 15.05 3.88 13.13
CA GLY A 133 15.74 4.65 12.11
C GLY A 133 17.23 4.33 11.97
N GLU A 134 17.79 3.43 12.77
CA GLU A 134 19.17 3.01 12.64
C GLU A 134 19.34 2.00 11.49
N VAL A 135 20.31 2.24 10.61
CA VAL A 135 20.72 1.29 9.58
C VAL A 135 21.59 0.22 10.23
N ILE A 136 21.08 -1.00 10.34
CA ILE A 136 21.69 -2.08 11.13
C ILE A 136 22.47 -3.10 10.28
N SER A 137 22.40 -2.99 8.95
CA SER A 137 23.17 -3.86 8.05
C SER A 137 23.75 -3.11 6.86
N ASN A 138 24.69 -3.76 6.16
CA ASN A 138 25.27 -3.24 4.92
C ASN A 138 24.35 -3.40 3.70
N TYR A 139 23.18 -4.03 3.87
CA TYR A 139 22.16 -4.23 2.84
C TYR A 139 20.88 -3.44 3.13
N LEU A 140 21.03 -2.29 3.81
CA LEU A 140 19.94 -1.36 4.14
C LEU A 140 18.78 -2.03 4.88
N GLU A 141 19.10 -2.78 5.93
CA GLU A 141 18.13 -3.16 6.93
C GLU A 141 18.04 -2.05 7.97
N ILE A 142 16.82 -1.61 8.28
CA ILE A 142 16.56 -0.47 9.16
C ILE A 142 15.74 -0.92 10.35
N ALA A 143 16.21 -0.57 11.53
CA ALA A 143 15.49 -0.84 12.77
C ALA A 143 14.22 0.01 12.88
N CYS A 144 13.18 -0.60 13.41
CA CYS A 144 11.85 -0.03 13.58
C CYS A 144 11.42 -0.12 15.05
N GLY A 145 10.25 0.47 15.33
CA GLY A 145 9.62 0.31 16.64
C GLY A 145 9.34 -1.16 16.98
N LYS A 146 9.00 -1.42 18.24
CA LYS A 146 8.75 -2.76 18.79
C LYS A 146 9.91 -3.74 18.61
N ASN A 147 11.14 -3.25 18.57
CA ASN A 147 12.35 -4.05 18.42
C ASN A 147 12.32 -4.94 17.15
N GLN A 148 11.87 -4.36 16.05
CA GLN A 148 11.72 -5.01 14.75
C GLN A 148 12.61 -4.30 13.72
N SER A 149 12.67 -4.85 12.51
CA SER A 149 13.36 -4.23 11.38
C SER A 149 12.66 -4.54 10.07
N ILE A 150 13.01 -3.75 9.05
CA ILE A 150 12.65 -4.03 7.65
C ILE A 150 13.91 -4.09 6.80
N LYS A 151 13.90 -4.96 5.78
CA LYS A 151 14.93 -5.02 4.74
C LYS A 151 14.39 -4.41 3.47
N ILE A 152 15.09 -3.43 2.95
CA ILE A 152 14.76 -2.79 1.67
C ILE A 152 15.41 -3.57 0.54
N SER A 153 14.64 -3.98 -0.46
CA SER A 153 15.14 -4.68 -1.64
C SER A 153 15.16 -3.81 -2.89
N GLU A 154 14.29 -2.79 -2.96
CA GLU A 154 14.26 -1.83 -4.05
C GLU A 154 14.01 -0.41 -3.53
N ILE A 155 14.77 0.55 -4.06
CA ILE A 155 14.78 1.94 -3.61
C ILE A 155 14.92 2.90 -4.80
N GLN A 156 14.39 4.11 -4.66
CA GLN A 156 14.51 5.15 -5.66
C GLN A 156 14.97 6.45 -5.00
N ARG A 157 16.18 6.91 -5.35
CA ARG A 157 16.68 8.24 -4.99
C ARG A 157 15.93 9.30 -5.81
N GLN A 158 15.67 10.44 -5.22
CA GLN A 158 15.00 11.56 -5.86
C GLN A 158 15.66 11.92 -7.22
N GLY A 159 14.82 11.98 -8.28
CA GLY A 159 15.27 12.29 -9.64
C GLY A 159 16.06 11.19 -10.34
N LYS A 160 16.16 9.98 -9.77
CA LYS A 160 16.82 8.81 -10.36
C LYS A 160 15.83 7.70 -10.67
N LYS A 161 16.29 6.70 -11.43
CA LYS A 161 15.53 5.46 -11.66
C LYS A 161 15.51 4.57 -10.42
N PRO A 162 14.51 3.69 -10.27
CA PRO A 162 14.57 2.60 -9.29
C PRO A 162 15.85 1.77 -9.43
N GLN A 163 16.36 1.30 -8.30
CA GLN A 163 17.54 0.44 -8.21
C GLN A 163 17.28 -0.68 -7.21
N ASN A 164 17.77 -1.88 -7.49
CA ASN A 164 17.86 -2.91 -6.47
C ASN A 164 18.89 -2.50 -5.40
N ILE A 165 18.75 -3.06 -4.21
CA ILE A 165 19.56 -2.63 -3.08
C ILE A 165 21.04 -2.90 -3.27
N GLY A 166 21.42 -3.96 -3.99
CA GLY A 166 22.82 -4.28 -4.28
C GLY A 166 23.50 -3.18 -5.10
N GLU A 167 22.86 -2.75 -6.18
CA GLU A 167 23.34 -1.65 -7.02
C GLU A 167 23.39 -0.32 -6.27
N PHE A 168 22.33 -0.01 -5.52
CA PHE A 168 22.25 1.20 -4.71
C PHE A 168 23.39 1.30 -3.70
N MET A 169 23.71 0.21 -3.01
CA MET A 169 24.75 0.21 -1.97
C MET A 169 26.18 0.39 -2.48
N LEU A 170 26.44 0.10 -3.77
CA LEU A 170 27.78 0.35 -4.37
C LEU A 170 28.17 1.82 -4.35
N GLY A 171 27.20 2.72 -4.55
CA GLY A 171 27.44 4.18 -4.57
C GLY A 171 26.81 4.94 -3.39
N SER A 172 26.16 4.26 -2.47
CA SER A 172 25.46 4.91 -1.37
C SER A 172 26.38 5.33 -0.23
N GLN A 173 26.11 6.51 0.33
CA GLN A 173 26.73 6.99 1.57
C GLN A 173 25.98 6.53 2.82
N ILE A 174 24.80 5.91 2.67
CA ILE A 174 24.02 5.37 3.77
C ILE A 174 24.66 4.05 4.21
N LYS A 175 25.37 4.05 5.31
CA LYS A 175 26.12 2.90 5.82
C LYS A 175 25.54 2.43 7.16
N LYS A 176 25.86 1.20 7.53
CA LYS A 176 25.54 0.66 8.86
C LYS A 176 25.96 1.63 9.97
N GLY A 177 25.09 1.82 10.95
CA GLY A 177 25.26 2.73 12.08
C GLY A 177 24.72 4.16 11.85
N ILE A 178 24.37 4.52 10.62
CA ILE A 178 23.72 5.82 10.33
C ILE A 178 22.28 5.78 10.83
N LYS A 179 21.81 6.90 11.37
CA LYS A 179 20.41 7.14 11.71
C LYS A 179 19.77 8.01 10.63
N ILE A 180 18.61 7.59 10.15
CA ILE A 180 17.81 8.25 9.09
C ILE A 180 16.43 8.63 9.59
#